data_581e3de4775dee319c6ad2b11ee7ced1
#
_entry.id   581e3de4775dee319c6ad2b11ee7ced1
#
_cell.length_a   1.000
_cell.length_b   1.000
_cell.length_c   1.000
_cell.angle_alpha   90.00
_cell.angle_beta   90.00
_cell.angle_gamma   90.00
#
_symmetry.space_group_name_H-M   'P 1'
#
loop_
_entity.id
_entity.type
_entity.pdbx_description
1 polymer ?
#
loop_
_entity_poly.entity_id
_entity_poly.type
_entity_poly.pdbx_seq_one_letter_code
_entity_poly.pdbx_strand_id
1 'polypeptide(L)'
;MSDMDAIVAKLNRSRAGLLSAVERVPVERWQKRPGNGAWSAAEVVAHLTMVETAVVSGVTKWVRTEPKPVPVWKRLHIPPALGVLRLVKVKSPIPLDTRLVGEKDAMLERYRTVREQTLAFVEANRERDLRRWRRPHPFMGSFNGNTWLKFIGYHEARHTKQIREIVKSL
;
A
#
# COMPACT_ATOMS: atom_id res chain seq x y z
N MET A 1 15.83 6.37 16.25
CA MET A 1 14.57 5.83 15.72
C MET A 1 14.90 4.60 14.89
N SER A 2 14.37 3.45 15.27
CA SER A 2 14.63 2.20 14.55
C SER A 2 13.96 2.21 13.15
N ASP A 3 14.40 1.30 12.25
CA ASP A 3 13.73 1.12 10.95
C ASP A 3 12.25 0.77 11.12
N MET A 4 11.90 0.00 12.16
CA MET A 4 10.51 -0.39 12.44
C MET A 4 9.68 0.79 12.95
N ASP A 5 10.23 1.66 13.80
CA ASP A 5 9.54 2.89 14.22
C ASP A 5 9.24 3.79 13.03
N ALA A 6 10.19 3.92 12.10
CA ALA A 6 9.99 4.69 10.87
C ALA A 6 8.91 4.09 9.96
N ILE A 7 8.80 2.74 9.90
CA ILE A 7 7.74 2.03 9.18
C ILE A 7 6.38 2.31 9.83
N VAL A 8 6.26 2.11 11.15
CA VAL A 8 5.02 2.36 11.91
C VAL A 8 4.56 3.80 11.75
N ALA A 9 5.46 4.77 11.93
CA ALA A 9 5.15 6.19 11.77
C ALA A 9 4.65 6.51 10.35
N LYS A 10 5.26 5.91 9.32
CA LYS A 10 4.85 6.07 7.93
C LYS A 10 3.47 5.48 7.67
N LEU A 11 3.19 4.26 8.14
CA LEU A 11 1.90 3.59 7.99
C LEU A 11 0.77 4.37 8.69
N ASN A 12 1.00 4.84 9.90
CA ASN A 12 0.01 5.63 10.64
C ASN A 12 -0.28 6.97 9.97
N ARG A 13 0.76 7.67 9.50
CA ARG A 13 0.61 8.95 8.78
C ARG A 13 -0.15 8.78 7.47
N SER A 14 0.16 7.76 6.70
CA SER A 14 -0.52 7.51 5.42
C SER A 14 -1.97 7.10 5.63
N ARG A 15 -2.26 6.28 6.64
CA ARG A 15 -3.63 5.91 7.05
C ARG A 15 -4.47 7.14 7.41
N ALA A 16 -3.96 8.00 8.26
CA ALA A 16 -4.66 9.23 8.65
C ALA A 16 -4.97 10.10 7.42
N GLY A 17 -4.01 10.25 6.51
CA GLY A 17 -4.21 10.99 5.27
C GLY A 17 -5.26 10.38 4.35
N LEU A 18 -5.31 9.04 4.23
CA LEU A 18 -6.31 8.33 3.43
C LEU A 18 -7.71 8.50 4.04
N LEU A 19 -7.87 8.22 5.33
CA LEU A 19 -9.17 8.32 6.01
C LEU A 19 -9.74 9.75 5.90
N SER A 20 -8.91 10.77 6.13
CA SER A 20 -9.33 12.17 5.94
C SER A 20 -9.73 12.51 4.50
N ALA A 21 -9.10 11.90 3.50
CA ALA A 21 -9.49 12.10 2.11
C ALA A 21 -10.80 11.38 1.76
N VAL A 22 -10.98 10.15 2.25
CA VAL A 22 -12.18 9.31 2.04
C VAL A 22 -13.42 9.90 2.73
N GLU A 23 -13.25 10.52 3.90
CA GLU A 23 -14.35 11.17 4.62
C GLU A 23 -15.05 12.22 3.76
N ARG A 24 -14.30 12.92 2.90
CA ARG A 24 -14.83 13.94 1.98
C ARG A 24 -15.56 13.37 0.77
N VAL A 25 -15.58 12.06 0.56
CA VAL A 25 -16.30 11.41 -0.53
C VAL A 25 -17.72 11.12 -0.06
N PRO A 26 -18.77 11.76 -0.62
CA PRO A 26 -20.15 11.47 -0.28
C PRO A 26 -20.49 9.99 -0.54
N VAL A 27 -21.38 9.40 0.26
CA VAL A 27 -21.72 7.96 0.14
C VAL A 27 -22.32 7.66 -1.23
N GLU A 28 -23.17 8.54 -1.76
CA GLU A 28 -23.80 8.42 -3.08
C GLU A 28 -22.78 8.54 -4.24
N ARG A 29 -21.58 9.01 -3.97
CA ARG A 29 -20.48 9.13 -4.94
C ARG A 29 -19.39 8.07 -4.73
N TRP A 30 -19.50 7.27 -3.68
CA TRP A 30 -18.46 6.32 -3.26
C TRP A 30 -18.04 5.36 -4.37
N GLN A 31 -19.00 4.76 -5.08
CA GLN A 31 -18.75 3.80 -6.16
C GLN A 31 -18.79 4.45 -7.55
N LYS A 32 -19.11 5.75 -7.64
CA LYS A 32 -19.21 6.44 -8.92
C LYS A 32 -17.80 6.70 -9.47
N ARG A 33 -17.54 6.18 -10.67
CA ARG A 33 -16.31 6.49 -11.39
C ARG A 33 -16.36 7.93 -11.91
N PRO A 34 -15.28 8.73 -11.72
CA PRO A 34 -15.12 9.93 -12.52
C PRO A 34 -14.97 9.52 -14.00
N GLY A 35 -15.24 10.43 -14.92
CA GLY A 35 -15.07 10.17 -16.35
C GLY A 35 -13.68 9.63 -16.72
N ASN A 36 -13.46 9.30 -17.99
CA ASN A 36 -12.15 8.89 -18.55
C ASN A 36 -11.59 7.56 -18.03
N GLY A 37 -12.43 6.63 -17.60
CA GLY A 37 -12.01 5.29 -17.15
C GLY A 37 -11.21 5.28 -15.84
N ALA A 38 -11.21 6.40 -15.10
CA ALA A 38 -10.57 6.45 -13.78
C ALA A 38 -11.38 5.63 -12.74
N TRP A 39 -10.68 5.15 -11.74
CA TRP A 39 -11.28 4.40 -10.64
C TRP A 39 -12.15 5.28 -9.75
N SER A 40 -13.23 4.70 -9.19
CA SER A 40 -13.99 5.28 -8.08
C SER A 40 -13.18 5.28 -6.79
N ALA A 41 -13.64 6.01 -5.77
CA ALA A 41 -13.03 5.97 -4.44
C ALA A 41 -13.08 4.56 -3.84
N ALA A 42 -14.19 3.84 -4.02
CA ALA A 42 -14.33 2.44 -3.61
C ALA A 42 -13.28 1.54 -4.25
N GLU A 43 -13.07 1.65 -5.55
CA GLU A 43 -12.07 0.85 -6.27
C GLU A 43 -10.64 1.16 -5.80
N VAL A 44 -10.34 2.42 -5.50
CA VAL A 44 -9.05 2.81 -4.93
C VAL A 44 -8.83 2.18 -3.56
N VAL A 45 -9.81 2.21 -2.66
CA VAL A 45 -9.69 1.61 -1.32
C VAL A 45 -9.62 0.08 -1.40
N ALA A 46 -10.40 -0.57 -2.27
CA ALA A 46 -10.29 -2.00 -2.52
C ALA A 46 -8.87 -2.38 -2.97
N HIS A 47 -8.32 -1.64 -3.94
CA HIS A 47 -6.97 -1.87 -4.43
C HIS A 47 -5.91 -1.71 -3.33
N LEU A 48 -5.99 -0.68 -2.51
CA LEU A 48 -5.07 -0.46 -1.40
C LEU A 48 -5.10 -1.63 -0.40
N THR A 49 -6.29 -2.08 -0.03
CA THR A 49 -6.49 -3.23 0.87
C THR A 49 -5.90 -4.51 0.29
N MET A 50 -6.12 -4.77 -1.00
CA MET A 50 -5.55 -5.93 -1.70
C MET A 50 -4.03 -5.91 -1.72
N VAL A 51 -3.44 -4.76 -2.10
CA VAL A 51 -1.98 -4.63 -2.20
C VAL A 51 -1.32 -4.77 -0.83
N GLU A 52 -1.88 -4.15 0.21
CA GLU A 52 -1.36 -4.27 1.57
C GLU A 52 -1.41 -5.72 2.05
N THR A 53 -2.55 -6.40 1.87
CA THR A 53 -2.70 -7.84 2.19
C THR A 53 -1.67 -8.69 1.45
N ALA A 54 -1.47 -8.46 0.16
CA ALA A 54 -0.52 -9.21 -0.66
C ALA A 54 0.92 -8.99 -0.18
N VAL A 55 1.30 -7.74 0.12
CA VAL A 55 2.63 -7.40 0.61
C VAL A 55 2.90 -8.08 1.97
N VAL A 56 2.01 -7.93 2.94
CA VAL A 56 2.19 -8.50 4.28
C VAL A 56 2.22 -10.03 4.22
N SER A 57 1.29 -10.66 3.50
CA SER A 57 1.30 -12.10 3.27
C SER A 57 2.59 -12.59 2.61
N GLY A 58 3.08 -11.83 1.63
CA GLY A 58 4.36 -12.11 0.97
C GLY A 58 5.51 -12.06 1.95
N VAL A 59 5.69 -10.95 2.67
CA VAL A 59 6.77 -10.78 3.65
C VAL A 59 6.67 -11.86 4.74
N THR A 60 5.48 -12.15 5.25
CA THR A 60 5.24 -13.22 6.24
C THR A 60 5.73 -14.59 5.75
N LYS A 61 5.48 -14.91 4.48
CA LYS A 61 5.97 -16.18 3.90
C LYS A 61 7.50 -16.18 3.77
N TRP A 62 8.09 -15.06 3.32
CA TRP A 62 9.54 -15.00 3.10
C TRP A 62 10.34 -15.12 4.38
N VAL A 63 9.92 -14.48 5.47
CA VAL A 63 10.63 -14.54 6.75
C VAL A 63 10.61 -15.92 7.43
N ARG A 64 9.79 -16.83 6.92
CA ARG A 64 9.78 -18.25 7.34
C ARG A 64 10.78 -19.11 6.58
N THR A 65 11.43 -18.55 5.56
CA THR A 65 12.42 -19.26 4.76
C THR A 65 13.82 -18.71 5.04
N GLU A 66 14.85 -19.48 4.73
CA GLU A 66 16.21 -18.97 4.77
C GLU A 66 16.43 -17.84 3.77
N PRO A 67 17.07 -16.73 4.18
CA PRO A 67 17.35 -15.62 3.29
C PRO A 67 18.38 -16.04 2.23
N LYS A 68 18.04 -15.87 0.97
CA LYS A 68 18.94 -16.15 -0.14
C LYS A 68 19.87 -14.95 -0.39
N PRO A 69 21.19 -15.16 -0.52
CA PRO A 69 22.11 -14.09 -0.86
C PRO A 69 21.75 -13.50 -2.24
N VAL A 70 21.70 -12.18 -2.32
CA VAL A 70 21.43 -11.47 -3.57
C VAL A 70 22.67 -10.63 -3.90
N PRO A 71 23.27 -10.78 -5.09
CA PRO A 71 24.39 -9.97 -5.53
C PRO A 71 24.11 -8.47 -5.40
N VAL A 72 25.13 -7.67 -5.07
CA VAL A 72 24.98 -6.23 -4.80
C VAL A 72 24.31 -5.50 -5.97
N TRP A 73 24.71 -5.79 -7.19
CA TRP A 73 24.17 -5.17 -8.40
C TRP A 73 22.67 -5.48 -8.63
N LYS A 74 22.16 -6.64 -8.12
CA LYS A 74 20.73 -6.97 -8.12
C LYS A 74 19.94 -6.35 -6.96
N ARG A 75 20.58 -5.57 -6.08
CA ARG A 75 19.93 -4.89 -4.95
C ARG A 75 19.41 -3.50 -5.31
N LEU A 76 19.69 -3.03 -6.51
CA LEU A 76 19.25 -1.73 -6.98
C LEU A 76 17.72 -1.64 -7.04
N HIS A 77 17.20 -0.51 -6.63
CA HIS A 77 15.76 -0.21 -6.70
C HIS A 77 15.51 1.29 -6.74
N ILE A 78 14.38 1.66 -7.33
CA ILE A 78 13.87 3.02 -7.28
C ILE A 78 13.27 3.23 -5.88
N PRO A 79 13.63 4.31 -5.16
CA PRO A 79 13.04 4.60 -3.85
C PRO A 79 11.50 4.70 -3.94
N PRO A 80 10.73 3.98 -3.08
CA PRO A 80 9.27 4.00 -3.13
C PRO A 80 8.67 5.41 -2.97
N ALA A 81 9.39 6.33 -2.31
CA ALA A 81 8.98 7.71 -2.15
C ALA A 81 8.74 8.44 -3.48
N LEU A 82 9.49 8.10 -4.53
CA LEU A 82 9.31 8.69 -5.86
C LEU A 82 7.96 8.31 -6.50
N GLY A 83 7.40 7.15 -6.14
CA GLY A 83 6.07 6.73 -6.58
C GLY A 83 4.94 7.66 -6.14
N VAL A 84 5.13 8.43 -5.06
CA VAL A 84 4.12 9.38 -4.55
C VAL A 84 3.93 10.58 -5.50
N LEU A 85 4.92 10.90 -6.34
CA LEU A 85 4.88 12.07 -7.23
C LEU A 85 3.87 11.92 -8.38
N ARG A 86 3.40 10.69 -8.68
CA ARG A 86 2.42 10.40 -9.75
C ARG A 86 2.81 10.95 -11.15
N LEU A 87 4.10 11.06 -11.41
CA LEU A 87 4.62 11.55 -12.69
C LEU A 87 4.23 10.66 -13.87
N VAL A 88 4.00 9.36 -13.61
CA VAL A 88 3.60 8.39 -14.62
C VAL A 88 2.33 7.67 -14.17
N LYS A 89 1.34 7.54 -15.06
CA LYS A 89 0.19 6.65 -14.89
C LYS A 89 0.65 5.22 -15.15
N VAL A 90 0.73 4.41 -14.11
CA VAL A 90 1.08 2.99 -14.22
C VAL A 90 -0.19 2.18 -14.04
N LYS A 91 -0.47 1.27 -14.98
CA LYS A 91 -1.52 0.27 -14.78
C LYS A 91 -1.11 -0.66 -13.64
N SER A 92 -2.05 -0.98 -12.75
CA SER A 92 -1.80 -1.94 -11.68
C SER A 92 -1.40 -3.30 -12.27
N PRO A 93 -0.31 -3.93 -11.82
CA PRO A 93 0.04 -5.28 -12.24
C PRO A 93 -0.89 -6.32 -11.59
N ILE A 94 -1.56 -5.95 -10.50
CA ILE A 94 -2.57 -6.76 -9.84
C ILE A 94 -3.93 -6.25 -10.31
N PRO A 95 -4.71 -7.05 -11.06
CA PRO A 95 -6.05 -6.65 -11.46
C PRO A 95 -6.92 -6.43 -10.23
N LEU A 96 -7.78 -5.42 -10.29
CA LEU A 96 -8.73 -5.15 -9.23
C LEU A 96 -9.76 -6.29 -9.16
N ASP A 97 -9.90 -6.90 -8.00
CA ASP A 97 -11.02 -7.80 -7.73
C ASP A 97 -12.28 -6.96 -7.40
N THR A 98 -13.17 -6.85 -8.36
CA THR A 98 -14.40 -6.06 -8.21
C THR A 98 -15.35 -6.60 -7.15
N ARG A 99 -15.20 -7.87 -6.73
CA ARG A 99 -15.98 -8.46 -5.63
C ARG A 99 -15.64 -7.83 -4.28
N LEU A 100 -14.51 -7.16 -4.18
CA LEU A 100 -14.08 -6.42 -2.98
C LEU A 100 -14.64 -4.99 -2.92
N VAL A 101 -15.29 -4.54 -3.99
CA VAL A 101 -15.95 -3.23 -4.05
C VAL A 101 -17.34 -3.36 -3.44
N GLY A 102 -17.65 -2.52 -2.46
CA GLY A 102 -18.92 -2.57 -1.72
C GLY A 102 -19.19 -1.26 -1.00
N GLU A 103 -20.03 -1.35 0.03
CA GLU A 103 -20.44 -0.21 0.84
C GLU A 103 -19.26 0.41 1.61
N LYS A 104 -19.30 1.75 1.77
CA LYS A 104 -18.20 2.56 2.29
C LYS A 104 -17.71 2.07 3.66
N ASP A 105 -18.64 1.91 4.61
CA ASP A 105 -18.28 1.56 5.99
C ASP A 105 -17.69 0.15 6.09
N ALA A 106 -18.27 -0.82 5.39
CA ALA A 106 -17.77 -2.19 5.36
C ALA A 106 -16.36 -2.25 4.73
N MET A 107 -16.11 -1.46 3.69
CA MET A 107 -14.79 -1.40 3.05
C MET A 107 -13.75 -0.72 3.95
N LEU A 108 -14.13 0.34 4.66
CA LEU A 108 -13.25 1.03 5.59
C LEU A 108 -12.92 0.17 6.81
N GLU A 109 -13.87 -0.63 7.29
CA GLU A 109 -13.61 -1.59 8.37
C GLU A 109 -12.62 -2.67 7.94
N ARG A 110 -12.82 -3.25 6.74
CA ARG A 110 -11.85 -4.21 6.18
C ARG A 110 -10.46 -3.60 6.02
N TYR A 111 -10.38 -2.37 5.53
CA TYR A 111 -9.10 -1.65 5.40
C TYR A 111 -8.43 -1.45 6.76
N ARG A 112 -9.18 -1.06 7.81
CA ARG A 112 -8.66 -0.90 9.18
C ARG A 112 -8.11 -2.23 9.71
N THR A 113 -8.88 -3.31 9.58
CA THR A 113 -8.48 -4.66 9.99
C THR A 113 -7.16 -5.09 9.34
N VAL A 114 -7.01 -4.89 8.03
CA VAL A 114 -5.77 -5.22 7.32
C VAL A 114 -4.60 -4.37 7.83
N ARG A 115 -4.81 -3.08 8.10
CA ARG A 115 -3.78 -2.21 8.66
C ARG A 115 -3.36 -2.64 10.08
N GLU A 116 -4.29 -3.06 10.91
CA GLU A 116 -3.98 -3.57 12.25
C GLU A 116 -3.17 -4.85 12.18
N GLN A 117 -3.51 -5.76 11.27
CA GLN A 117 -2.72 -6.96 11.00
C GLN A 117 -1.30 -6.61 10.53
N THR A 118 -1.17 -5.58 9.67
CA THR A 118 0.13 -5.09 9.21
C THR A 118 0.97 -4.55 10.37
N LEU A 119 0.39 -3.73 11.23
CA LEU A 119 1.07 -3.17 12.40
C LEU A 119 1.47 -4.26 13.41
N ALA A 120 0.59 -5.22 13.66
CA ALA A 120 0.88 -6.40 14.50
C ALA A 120 2.05 -7.23 13.91
N PHE A 121 2.09 -7.42 12.59
CA PHE A 121 3.21 -8.07 11.93
C PHE A 121 4.52 -7.30 12.12
N VAL A 122 4.51 -5.97 11.96
CA VAL A 122 5.71 -5.13 12.18
C VAL A 122 6.20 -5.26 13.61
N GLU A 123 5.29 -5.21 14.59
CA GLU A 123 5.63 -5.33 16.01
C GLU A 123 6.22 -6.71 16.35
N ALA A 124 5.59 -7.78 15.88
CA ALA A 124 6.06 -9.15 16.08
C ALA A 124 7.44 -9.45 15.46
N ASN A 125 7.89 -8.61 14.52
CA ASN A 125 9.18 -8.76 13.85
C ASN A 125 10.15 -7.60 14.17
N ARG A 126 9.91 -6.85 15.26
CA ARG A 126 10.67 -5.64 15.61
C ARG A 126 12.18 -5.90 15.71
N GLU A 127 12.57 -7.03 16.30
CA GLU A 127 13.96 -7.43 16.49
C GLU A 127 14.57 -8.17 15.28
N ARG A 128 13.79 -8.38 14.23
CA ARG A 128 14.22 -9.14 13.08
C ARG A 128 14.76 -8.23 11.97
N ASP A 129 15.95 -8.52 11.44
CA ASP A 129 16.50 -7.79 10.29
C ASP A 129 15.83 -8.25 8.98
N LEU A 130 14.71 -7.64 8.64
CA LEU A 130 13.96 -7.97 7.42
C LEU A 130 14.68 -7.56 6.13
N ARG A 131 15.81 -6.83 6.20
CA ARG A 131 16.63 -6.48 5.02
C ARG A 131 17.28 -7.70 4.39
N ARG A 132 17.37 -8.80 5.11
CA ARG A 132 17.95 -10.08 4.63
C ARG A 132 17.11 -10.74 3.55
N TRP A 133 15.79 -10.53 3.52
CA TRP A 133 14.89 -11.07 2.50
C TRP A 133 14.60 -10.05 1.43
N ARG A 134 14.86 -10.42 0.16
CA ARG A 134 14.65 -9.55 -1.00
C ARG A 134 13.76 -10.23 -2.03
N ARG A 135 12.89 -9.43 -2.66
CA ARG A 135 12.02 -9.85 -3.75
C ARG A 135 11.88 -8.72 -4.77
N PRO A 136 11.73 -9.07 -6.07
CA PRO A 136 11.53 -8.06 -7.10
C PRO A 136 10.17 -7.38 -6.93
N HIS A 137 10.16 -6.05 -7.14
CA HIS A 137 8.95 -5.28 -7.35
C HIS A 137 8.72 -5.15 -8.87
N PRO A 138 7.49 -5.23 -9.39
CA PRO A 138 7.21 -5.26 -10.83
C PRO A 138 7.85 -4.12 -11.64
N PHE A 139 7.99 -2.92 -11.04
CA PHE A 139 8.47 -1.72 -11.74
C PHE A 139 9.64 -1.01 -11.06
N MET A 140 10.00 -1.37 -9.84
CA MET A 140 10.90 -0.56 -9.02
C MET A 140 12.17 -1.31 -8.61
N GLY A 141 12.44 -2.48 -9.19
CA GLY A 141 13.64 -3.26 -8.87
C GLY A 141 13.47 -4.15 -7.63
N SER A 142 14.53 -4.41 -6.88
CA SER A 142 14.54 -5.41 -5.80
C SER A 142 14.36 -4.75 -4.43
N PHE A 143 13.21 -4.95 -3.79
CA PHE A 143 12.92 -4.49 -2.44
C PHE A 143 13.33 -5.53 -1.39
N ASN A 144 13.87 -5.07 -0.28
CA ASN A 144 13.98 -5.88 0.93
C ASN A 144 12.69 -5.78 1.78
N GLY A 145 12.57 -6.60 2.83
CA GLY A 145 11.37 -6.65 3.67
C GLY A 145 10.98 -5.29 4.26
N ASN A 146 11.95 -4.51 4.76
CA ASN A 146 11.68 -3.16 5.28
C ASN A 146 11.20 -2.21 4.16
N THR A 147 11.79 -2.33 2.96
CA THR A 147 11.37 -1.51 1.81
C THR A 147 9.95 -1.87 1.35
N TRP A 148 9.57 -3.15 1.36
CA TRP A 148 8.22 -3.61 1.07
C TRP A 148 7.20 -3.05 2.06
N LEU A 149 7.51 -3.05 3.36
CA LEU A 149 6.62 -2.47 4.39
C LEU A 149 6.52 -0.94 4.24
N LYS A 150 7.63 -0.24 4.00
CA LYS A 150 7.63 1.20 3.71
C LYS A 150 6.83 1.52 2.44
N PHE A 151 6.90 0.65 1.42
CA PHE A 151 6.17 0.79 0.17
C PHE A 151 4.66 0.89 0.39
N ILE A 152 4.07 0.11 1.32
CA ILE A 152 2.63 0.20 1.66
C ILE A 152 2.24 1.66 1.93
N GLY A 153 2.94 2.36 2.82
CA GLY A 153 2.64 3.74 3.18
C GLY A 153 2.88 4.75 2.04
N TYR A 154 3.87 4.53 1.18
CA TYR A 154 4.09 5.38 0.00
C TYR A 154 3.02 5.14 -1.08
N HIS A 155 2.66 3.89 -1.31
CA HIS A 155 1.61 3.50 -2.24
C HIS A 155 0.26 4.09 -1.83
N GLU A 156 -0.07 4.00 -0.54
CA GLU A 156 -1.26 4.61 0.03
C GLU A 156 -1.26 6.15 -0.13
N ALA A 157 -0.15 6.82 0.16
CA ALA A 157 -0.04 8.27 -0.02
C ALA A 157 -0.23 8.70 -1.49
N ARG A 158 0.24 7.88 -2.45
CA ARG A 158 -0.02 8.07 -3.88
C ARG A 158 -1.51 8.03 -4.19
N HIS A 159 -2.20 7.00 -3.70
CA HIS A 159 -3.63 6.81 -3.94
C HIS A 159 -4.52 7.77 -3.12
N THR A 160 -4.04 8.25 -1.98
CA THR A 160 -4.69 9.37 -1.25
C THR A 160 -4.78 10.63 -2.13
N LYS A 161 -3.73 10.93 -2.89
CA LYS A 161 -3.78 12.03 -3.88
C LYS A 161 -4.85 11.77 -4.95
N GLN A 162 -4.97 10.53 -5.42
CA GLN A 162 -6.00 10.14 -6.38
C GLN A 162 -7.41 10.35 -5.83
N ILE A 163 -7.69 9.97 -4.57
CA ILE A 163 -8.99 10.22 -3.93
C ILE A 163 -9.27 11.72 -3.83
N ARG A 164 -8.26 12.53 -3.48
CA ARG A 164 -8.42 13.99 -3.45
C ARG A 164 -8.71 14.60 -4.83
N GLU A 165 -8.18 14.02 -5.90
CA GLU A 165 -8.53 14.39 -7.27
C GLU A 165 -9.98 14.02 -7.60
N ILE A 166 -10.42 12.82 -7.18
CA ILE A 166 -11.82 12.38 -7.32
C ILE A 166 -12.73 13.38 -6.61
N VAL A 167 -12.45 13.73 -5.35
CA VAL A 167 -13.26 14.70 -4.58
C VAL A 167 -13.37 16.05 -5.29
N LYS A 168 -12.31 16.51 -5.96
CA LYS A 168 -12.35 17.77 -6.72
C LYS A 168 -13.17 17.70 -7.99
N SER A 169 -13.45 16.50 -8.52
CA SER A 169 -14.22 16.27 -9.74
C SER A 169 -15.70 15.94 -9.46
N LEU A 170 -16.10 15.91 -8.20
CA LEU A 170 -17.48 15.68 -7.77
C LEU A 170 -18.30 16.94 -7.77
#